data_f300a30cfe4f074e3e782d1e8e557e7f
#
_entry.id   f300a30cfe4f074e3e782d1e8e557e7f
#
_cell.length_a   1.000
_cell.length_b   1.000
_cell.length_c   1.000
_cell.angle_alpha   90.00
_cell.angle_beta   90.00
_cell.angle_gamma   90.00
#
_symmetry.space_group_name_H-M   'P 1'
#
loop_
_entity.id
_entity.type
_entity.pdbx_description
1 polymer ?
#
loop_
_entity_poly.entity_id
_entity_poly.type
_entity_poly.pdbx_seq_one_letter_code
_entity_poly.pdbx_strand_id
1 'polypeptide(L)'
;MKQLAFSFDVNRCTGCMACVVSCLDQNDLPGGAVSFRHVTKLEQGTFPSAKISFMSLSCQHCGDAPCLMVRPTGAISKRDEDGVVVVDRNLCVGCYSCVLACPFGAPQFEYGTMTKCDFCHARIDSGMVPACVSVCPTHALGFGPIEELTKATKEKASVTILSSLLTAGSR
;
A
#
# COMPACT_ATOMS: atom_id res chain seq x y z
N MET A 1 17.65 -5.07 10.13
CA MET A 1 16.33 -4.44 10.38
C MET A 1 15.34 -5.10 9.43
N LYS A 2 14.27 -5.68 9.95
CA LYS A 2 13.23 -6.32 9.12
C LYS A 2 12.35 -5.21 8.56
N GLN A 3 12.21 -5.12 7.23
CA GLN A 3 11.32 -4.15 6.59
C GLN A 3 10.10 -4.88 6.07
N LEU A 4 8.92 -4.56 6.60
CA LEU A 4 7.65 -5.03 6.03
C LEU A 4 7.26 -4.20 4.80
N ALA A 5 6.65 -4.86 3.82
CA ALA A 5 6.14 -4.22 2.62
C ALA A 5 4.81 -4.86 2.18
N PHE A 6 4.02 -4.11 1.43
CA PHE A 6 2.89 -4.66 0.68
C PHE A 6 3.38 -5.20 -0.66
N SER A 7 2.77 -6.28 -1.14
CA SER A 7 2.85 -6.72 -2.53
C SER A 7 1.49 -6.54 -3.20
N PHE A 8 1.49 -6.29 -4.49
CA PHE A 8 0.29 -6.12 -5.28
C PHE A 8 0.43 -6.77 -6.66
N ASP A 9 -0.57 -7.58 -7.01
CA ASP A 9 -0.67 -8.21 -8.33
C ASP A 9 -1.80 -7.56 -9.13
N VAL A 10 -1.43 -6.70 -10.09
CA VAL A 10 -2.38 -5.98 -10.94
C VAL A 10 -3.27 -6.92 -11.76
N ASN A 11 -2.76 -8.10 -12.14
CA ASN A 11 -3.50 -9.05 -12.97
C ASN A 11 -4.61 -9.79 -12.20
N ARG A 12 -4.53 -9.77 -10.87
CA ARG A 12 -5.52 -10.42 -9.99
C ARG A 12 -6.56 -9.44 -9.45
N CYS A 13 -6.31 -8.13 -9.53
CA CYS A 13 -7.19 -7.13 -8.97
C CYS A 13 -8.44 -6.92 -9.85
N THR A 14 -9.61 -7.05 -9.25
CA THR A 14 -10.90 -6.84 -9.92
C THR A 14 -11.55 -5.49 -9.62
N GLY A 15 -10.89 -4.63 -8.82
CA GLY A 15 -11.43 -3.33 -8.44
C GLY A 15 -12.64 -3.39 -7.49
N CYS A 16 -12.82 -4.47 -6.73
CA CYS A 16 -14.01 -4.71 -5.90
C CYS A 16 -14.14 -3.78 -4.68
N MET A 17 -13.14 -2.94 -4.38
CA MET A 17 -13.09 -1.97 -3.28
C MET A 17 -13.13 -2.58 -1.86
N ALA A 18 -13.15 -3.90 -1.68
CA ALA A 18 -13.17 -4.52 -0.35
C ALA A 18 -12.02 -4.04 0.56
N CYS A 19 -10.82 -3.86 -0.01
CA CYS A 19 -9.65 -3.34 0.72
C CYS A 19 -9.81 -1.88 1.17
N VAL A 20 -10.61 -1.07 0.45
CA VAL A 20 -10.94 0.31 0.82
C VAL A 20 -11.91 0.32 1.98
N VAL A 21 -12.98 -0.46 1.88
CA VAL A 21 -14.02 -0.55 2.94
C VAL A 21 -13.42 -1.09 4.23
N SER A 22 -12.62 -2.16 4.17
CA SER A 22 -11.99 -2.70 5.37
C SER A 22 -10.97 -1.76 6.01
N CYS A 23 -10.35 -0.86 5.22
CA CYS A 23 -9.47 0.17 5.75
C CYS A 23 -10.23 1.28 6.47
N LEU A 24 -11.42 1.65 5.96
CA LEU A 24 -12.33 2.59 6.64
C LEU A 24 -12.80 2.03 7.97
N ASP A 25 -13.29 0.78 7.98
CA ASP A 25 -13.78 0.09 9.15
C ASP A 25 -12.69 -0.12 10.21
N GLN A 26 -11.54 -0.63 9.82
CA GLN A 26 -10.41 -0.91 10.73
C GLN A 26 -9.87 0.35 11.44
N ASN A 27 -9.99 1.51 10.82
CA ASN A 27 -9.46 2.77 11.36
C ASN A 27 -10.56 3.70 11.89
N ASP A 28 -11.79 3.22 12.04
CA ASP A 28 -12.96 3.96 12.52
C ASP A 28 -13.13 5.30 11.79
N LEU A 29 -12.86 5.32 10.47
CA LEU A 29 -12.97 6.54 9.68
C LEU A 29 -14.44 6.89 9.45
N PRO A 30 -14.87 8.14 9.69
CA PRO A 30 -16.26 8.52 9.56
C PRO A 30 -16.77 8.37 8.14
N GLY A 31 -18.10 8.22 7.98
CA GLY A 31 -18.74 8.15 6.68
C GLY A 31 -18.41 9.37 5.82
N GLY A 32 -17.95 9.14 4.61
CA GLY A 32 -17.47 10.18 3.69
C GLY A 32 -15.99 10.55 3.83
N ALA A 33 -15.27 10.00 4.81
CA ALA A 33 -13.83 10.17 4.90
C ALA A 33 -13.09 9.46 3.76
N VAL A 34 -11.92 9.97 3.42
CA VAL A 34 -11.02 9.33 2.45
C VAL A 34 -10.27 8.20 3.14
N SER A 35 -10.41 6.97 2.65
CA SER A 35 -9.67 5.82 3.14
C SER A 35 -8.16 6.00 2.96
N PHE A 36 -7.35 5.44 3.88
CA PHE A 36 -5.88 5.42 3.74
C PHE A 36 -5.42 4.52 2.57
N ARG A 37 -6.30 3.70 2.04
CA ARG A 37 -6.08 2.92 0.81
C ARG A 37 -7.11 3.33 -0.24
N HIS A 38 -6.66 3.52 -1.47
CA HIS A 38 -7.51 3.82 -2.60
C HIS A 38 -7.27 2.86 -3.77
N VAL A 39 -8.27 2.74 -4.62
CA VAL A 39 -8.19 1.93 -5.85
C VAL A 39 -8.44 2.86 -7.04
N THR A 40 -7.47 2.93 -7.93
CA THR A 40 -7.57 3.67 -9.20
C THR A 40 -7.91 2.71 -10.32
N LYS A 41 -8.87 3.09 -11.17
CA LYS A 41 -9.23 2.41 -12.41
C LYS A 41 -8.50 3.09 -13.57
N LEU A 42 -7.88 2.30 -14.43
CA LEU A 42 -7.28 2.75 -15.68
C LEU A 42 -7.95 2.02 -16.84
N GLU A 43 -8.55 2.78 -17.75
CA GLU A 43 -9.09 2.28 -19.00
C GLU A 43 -8.15 2.63 -20.14
N GLN A 44 -7.84 1.66 -21.01
CA GLN A 44 -6.96 1.82 -22.15
C GLN A 44 -7.55 1.18 -23.39
N GLY A 45 -7.26 1.77 -24.57
CA GLY A 45 -7.77 1.29 -25.86
C GLY A 45 -9.21 1.71 -26.12
N THR A 46 -9.74 1.22 -27.24
CA THR A 46 -11.12 1.46 -27.72
C THR A 46 -11.76 0.13 -28.07
N PHE A 47 -13.10 0.11 -28.05
CA PHE A 47 -13.85 -1.08 -28.46
C PHE A 47 -13.41 -1.53 -29.87
N PRO A 48 -13.20 -2.84 -30.13
CA PRO A 48 -13.39 -4.00 -29.23
C PRO A 48 -12.17 -4.38 -28.37
N SER A 49 -11.07 -3.63 -28.42
CA SER A 49 -9.80 -3.95 -27.73
C SER A 49 -9.58 -3.15 -26.44
N ALA A 50 -10.65 -2.69 -25.79
CA ALA A 50 -10.55 -1.99 -24.52
C ALA A 50 -10.05 -2.90 -23.40
N LYS A 51 -9.17 -2.35 -22.54
CA LYS A 51 -8.62 -3.02 -21.36
C LYS A 51 -8.87 -2.17 -20.12
N ILE A 52 -9.23 -2.81 -19.02
CA ILE A 52 -9.41 -2.17 -17.72
C ILE A 52 -8.40 -2.79 -16.74
N SER A 53 -7.69 -1.94 -16.04
CA SER A 53 -6.77 -2.35 -14.98
C SER A 53 -7.05 -1.56 -13.70
N PHE A 54 -6.78 -2.16 -12.56
CA PHE A 54 -6.97 -1.54 -11.26
C PHE A 54 -5.65 -1.51 -10.50
N MET A 55 -5.40 -0.43 -9.74
CA MET A 55 -4.25 -0.27 -8.87
C MET A 55 -4.73 0.09 -7.47
N SER A 56 -4.42 -0.77 -6.49
CA SER A 56 -4.68 -0.48 -5.08
C SER A 56 -3.43 0.08 -4.42
N LEU A 57 -3.51 1.30 -3.92
CA LEU A 57 -2.39 2.05 -3.37
C LEU A 57 -2.69 2.53 -1.95
N SER A 58 -1.66 2.56 -1.09
CA SER A 58 -1.67 3.17 0.24
C SER A 58 -0.27 3.71 0.55
N CYS A 59 0.00 4.10 1.80
CA CYS A 59 1.37 4.43 2.21
C CYS A 59 2.32 3.26 1.91
N GLN A 60 3.49 3.55 1.32
CA GLN A 60 4.48 2.54 0.94
C GLN A 60 5.45 2.21 2.08
N HIS A 61 5.38 2.90 3.22
CA HIS A 61 6.29 2.74 4.35
C HIS A 61 7.76 2.69 3.91
N CYS A 62 8.14 3.68 3.11
CA CYS A 62 9.42 3.75 2.41
C CYS A 62 10.63 3.47 3.31
N GLY A 63 11.68 2.87 2.76
CA GLY A 63 12.97 2.68 3.43
C GLY A 63 13.53 4.02 3.90
N ASP A 64 13.75 4.93 2.95
CA ASP A 64 14.07 6.34 3.18
C ASP A 64 12.81 7.16 2.96
N ALA A 65 12.04 7.38 4.02
CA ALA A 65 10.74 8.02 3.93
C ALA A 65 10.87 9.56 3.82
N PRO A 66 10.54 10.20 2.68
CA PRO A 66 10.66 11.65 2.52
C PRO A 66 9.86 12.44 3.55
N CYS A 67 8.66 11.95 3.91
CA CYS A 67 7.82 12.57 4.94
C CYS A 67 8.48 12.59 6.33
N LEU A 68 9.38 11.66 6.61
CA LEU A 68 10.14 11.60 7.85
C LEU A 68 11.25 12.64 7.89
N MET A 69 11.83 12.97 6.72
CA MET A 69 12.92 13.94 6.62
C MET A 69 12.43 15.39 6.78
N VAL A 70 11.20 15.70 6.38
CA VAL A 70 10.65 17.05 6.40
C VAL A 70 9.82 17.39 7.65
N ARG A 71 9.77 16.51 8.65
CA ARG A 71 8.99 16.72 9.87
C ARG A 71 9.71 17.72 10.82
N PRO A 72 9.07 18.82 11.26
CA PRO A 72 9.71 19.75 12.17
C PRO A 72 9.72 19.28 13.64
N THR A 73 8.71 18.50 14.06
CA THR A 73 8.46 18.17 15.47
C THR A 73 8.76 16.71 15.84
N GLY A 74 9.25 15.90 14.91
CA GLY A 74 9.45 14.47 15.17
C GLY A 74 8.16 13.64 15.18
N ALA A 75 7.01 14.21 14.80
CA ALA A 75 5.71 13.53 14.79
C ALA A 75 5.65 12.25 13.94
N ILE A 76 6.50 12.12 12.93
CA ILE A 76 6.59 10.93 12.09
C ILE A 76 7.82 10.14 12.51
N SER A 77 7.67 8.86 12.77
CA SER A 77 8.77 7.96 13.14
C SER A 77 8.70 6.65 12.36
N LYS A 78 9.79 5.93 12.35
CA LYS A 78 9.87 4.58 11.77
C LYS A 78 10.11 3.60 12.88
N ARG A 79 9.35 2.52 12.94
CA ARG A 79 9.51 1.45 13.92
C ARG A 79 10.76 0.64 13.59
N ASP A 80 11.55 0.32 14.59
CA ASP A 80 12.80 -0.45 14.43
C ASP A 80 12.55 -1.94 14.17
N GLU A 81 11.42 -2.46 14.66
CA GLU A 81 11.05 -3.87 14.60
C GLU A 81 10.69 -4.32 13.18
N ASP A 82 10.00 -3.46 12.43
CA ASP A 82 9.36 -3.84 11.17
C ASP A 82 9.47 -2.78 10.06
N GLY A 83 10.09 -1.64 10.35
CA GLY A 83 10.27 -0.54 9.39
C GLY A 83 8.98 0.21 9.04
N VAL A 84 7.89 -0.02 9.77
CA VAL A 84 6.62 0.68 9.54
C VAL A 84 6.74 2.15 9.95
N VAL A 85 6.32 3.05 9.08
CA VAL A 85 6.29 4.49 9.36
C VAL A 85 4.98 4.84 10.04
N VAL A 86 5.05 5.37 11.25
CA VAL A 86 3.91 5.75 12.10
C VAL A 86 3.88 7.24 12.39
N VAL A 87 2.76 7.72 12.91
CA VAL A 87 2.53 9.13 13.23
C VAL A 87 2.04 9.26 14.67
N ASP A 88 2.71 10.08 15.45
CA ASP A 88 2.17 10.58 16.72
C ASP A 88 1.42 11.89 16.45
N ARG A 89 0.08 11.81 16.52
CA ARG A 89 -0.80 12.97 16.26
C ARG A 89 -0.66 14.08 17.29
N ASN A 90 -0.19 13.76 18.51
CA ASN A 90 0.01 14.77 19.57
C ASN A 90 1.20 15.69 19.28
N LEU A 91 2.19 15.20 18.52
CA LEU A 91 3.36 15.98 18.09
C LEU A 91 3.14 16.69 16.75
N CYS A 92 2.04 16.40 16.04
CA CYS A 92 1.78 16.96 14.73
C CYS A 92 1.26 18.41 14.84
N VAL A 93 1.98 19.35 14.24
CA VAL A 93 1.62 20.79 14.21
C VAL A 93 0.85 21.19 12.95
N GLY A 94 0.46 20.26 12.10
CA GLY A 94 -0.34 20.57 10.92
C GLY A 94 0.38 21.37 9.82
N CYS A 95 1.70 21.28 9.70
CA CYS A 95 2.49 22.09 8.74
C CYS A 95 2.38 21.66 7.28
N TYR A 96 1.75 20.52 6.95
CA TYR A 96 1.55 19.95 5.61
C TYR A 96 2.82 19.58 4.82
N SER A 97 4.02 19.78 5.35
CA SER A 97 5.28 19.44 4.65
C SER A 97 5.35 17.98 4.20
N CYS A 98 4.78 17.06 4.97
CA CYS A 98 4.72 15.63 4.63
C CYS A 98 3.86 15.32 3.40
N VAL A 99 2.81 16.14 3.12
CA VAL A 99 1.98 15.99 1.90
C VAL A 99 2.79 16.37 0.68
N LEU A 100 3.52 17.48 0.74
CA LEU A 100 4.35 17.97 -0.37
C LEU A 100 5.53 17.03 -0.66
N ALA A 101 6.07 16.38 0.38
CA ALA A 101 7.20 15.48 0.23
C ALA A 101 6.81 14.06 -0.25
N CYS A 102 5.54 13.65 -0.10
CA CYS A 102 5.13 12.29 -0.40
C CYS A 102 4.78 12.11 -1.89
N PRO A 103 5.54 11.30 -2.67
CA PRO A 103 5.24 11.08 -4.08
C PRO A 103 3.99 10.22 -4.31
N PHE A 104 3.47 9.57 -3.26
CA PHE A 104 2.30 8.68 -3.32
C PHE A 104 1.02 9.32 -2.81
N GLY A 105 1.06 10.57 -2.32
CA GLY A 105 -0.11 11.26 -1.76
C GLY A 105 -0.71 10.56 -0.53
N ALA A 106 0.10 9.80 0.23
CA ALA A 106 -0.40 9.01 1.34
C ALA A 106 -0.79 9.80 2.60
N PRO A 107 -0.13 10.92 2.97
CA PRO A 107 -0.55 11.74 4.11
C PRO A 107 -1.89 12.41 3.85
N GLN A 108 -2.80 12.29 4.81
CA GLN A 108 -4.10 12.97 4.84
C GLN A 108 -4.18 13.81 6.12
N PHE A 109 -5.13 14.73 6.19
CA PHE A 109 -5.32 15.55 7.37
C PHE A 109 -6.76 15.43 7.89
N GLU A 110 -6.86 15.21 9.18
CA GLU A 110 -8.11 15.13 9.90
C GLU A 110 -7.98 15.96 11.18
N TYR A 111 -8.90 16.87 11.41
CA TYR A 111 -8.88 17.79 12.57
C TYR A 111 -7.53 18.51 12.76
N GLY A 112 -6.90 18.93 11.66
CA GLY A 112 -5.64 19.67 11.68
C GLY A 112 -4.38 18.85 11.91
N THR A 113 -4.49 17.54 12.11
CA THR A 113 -3.37 16.63 12.30
C THR A 113 -3.26 15.61 11.18
N MET A 114 -2.03 15.18 10.89
CA MET A 114 -1.76 14.22 9.83
C MET A 114 -2.19 12.81 10.23
N THR A 115 -2.86 12.13 9.31
CA THR A 115 -3.20 10.71 9.37
C THR A 115 -2.73 10.00 8.10
N LYS A 116 -2.47 8.72 8.17
CA LYS A 116 -2.13 7.88 7.02
C LYS A 116 -2.22 6.40 7.40
N CYS A 117 -2.13 5.52 6.41
CA CYS A 117 -1.95 4.09 6.67
C CYS A 117 -0.79 3.85 7.64
N ASP A 118 -1.05 3.10 8.69
CA ASP A 118 -0.12 2.70 9.74
C ASP A 118 0.32 1.22 9.60
N PHE A 119 0.05 0.61 8.45
CA PHE A 119 0.24 -0.81 8.14
C PHE A 119 -0.64 -1.75 8.99
N CYS A 120 -1.61 -1.23 9.70
CA CYS A 120 -2.38 -1.94 10.74
C CYS A 120 -1.45 -2.60 11.78
N HIS A 121 -0.41 -1.87 12.25
CA HIS A 121 0.64 -2.45 13.11
C HIS A 121 0.08 -3.12 14.37
N ALA A 122 -0.99 -2.59 14.96
CA ALA A 122 -1.64 -3.20 16.12
C ALA A 122 -2.19 -4.61 15.83
N ARG A 123 -2.68 -4.86 14.59
CA ARG A 123 -3.08 -6.19 14.14
C ARG A 123 -1.87 -7.10 13.96
N ILE A 124 -0.81 -6.59 13.36
CA ILE A 124 0.43 -7.35 13.13
C ILE A 124 1.07 -7.75 14.46
N ASP A 125 1.14 -6.83 15.41
CA ASP A 125 1.65 -7.08 16.77
C ASP A 125 0.83 -8.16 17.50
N SER A 126 -0.45 -8.32 17.13
CA SER A 126 -1.35 -9.38 17.61
C SER A 126 -1.32 -10.66 16.76
N GLY A 127 -0.38 -10.79 15.82
CA GLY A 127 -0.24 -11.95 14.94
C GLY A 127 -1.28 -12.02 13.79
N MET A 128 -2.04 -10.95 13.58
CA MET A 128 -3.02 -10.86 12.49
C MET A 128 -2.42 -10.19 11.25
N VAL A 129 -3.04 -10.39 10.10
CA VAL A 129 -2.67 -9.73 8.85
C VAL A 129 -3.32 -8.34 8.75
N PRO A 130 -2.77 -7.39 7.97
CA PRO A 130 -3.42 -6.11 7.69
C PRO A 130 -4.83 -6.30 7.14
N ALA A 131 -5.79 -5.48 7.58
CA ALA A 131 -7.21 -5.62 7.24
C ALA A 131 -7.46 -5.67 5.73
N CYS A 132 -6.81 -4.80 4.96
CA CYS A 132 -6.94 -4.76 3.50
C CYS A 132 -6.41 -6.03 2.79
N VAL A 133 -5.46 -6.72 3.39
CA VAL A 133 -4.94 -7.99 2.87
C VAL A 133 -5.89 -9.14 3.19
N SER A 134 -6.41 -9.19 4.43
CA SER A 134 -7.30 -10.27 4.89
C SER A 134 -8.59 -10.37 4.08
N VAL A 135 -9.11 -9.24 3.59
CA VAL A 135 -10.41 -9.19 2.86
C VAL A 135 -10.25 -9.27 1.34
N CYS A 136 -9.04 -9.36 0.81
CA CYS A 136 -8.83 -9.37 -0.64
C CYS A 136 -9.26 -10.71 -1.27
N PRO A 137 -10.42 -10.81 -1.96
CA PRO A 137 -10.98 -12.09 -2.39
C PRO A 137 -10.16 -12.75 -3.49
N THR A 138 -9.40 -11.97 -4.25
CA THR A 138 -8.54 -12.45 -5.34
C THR A 138 -7.10 -12.63 -4.92
N HIS A 139 -6.77 -12.35 -3.65
CA HIS A 139 -5.39 -12.33 -3.14
C HIS A 139 -4.44 -11.50 -4.02
N ALA A 140 -4.94 -10.39 -4.55
CA ALA A 140 -4.14 -9.41 -5.30
C ALA A 140 -3.22 -8.62 -4.37
N LEU A 141 -3.62 -8.44 -3.10
CA LEU A 141 -2.83 -7.81 -2.05
C LEU A 141 -2.16 -8.89 -1.19
N GLY A 142 -0.88 -8.69 -0.91
CA GLY A 142 -0.10 -9.46 0.05
C GLY A 142 0.74 -8.54 0.93
N PHE A 143 1.36 -9.09 1.96
CA PHE A 143 2.33 -8.38 2.80
C PHE A 143 3.36 -9.38 3.33
N GLY A 144 4.50 -8.86 3.74
CA GLY A 144 5.56 -9.66 4.33
C GLY A 144 6.90 -8.92 4.36
N PRO A 145 7.97 -9.59 4.81
CA PRO A 145 9.32 -9.08 4.72
C PRO A 145 9.71 -8.78 3.26
N ILE A 146 10.33 -7.64 3.02
CA ILE A 146 10.66 -7.20 1.66
C ILE A 146 11.57 -8.18 0.92
N GLU A 147 12.46 -8.87 1.64
CA GLU A 147 13.36 -9.89 1.08
C GLU A 147 12.58 -11.07 0.51
N GLU A 148 11.59 -11.56 1.26
CA GLU A 148 10.73 -12.69 0.83
C GLU A 148 9.86 -12.30 -0.36
N LEU A 149 9.25 -11.11 -0.32
CA LEU A 149 8.45 -10.59 -1.41
C LEU A 149 9.29 -10.39 -2.68
N THR A 150 10.52 -9.90 -2.53
CA THR A 150 11.45 -9.72 -3.64
C THR A 150 11.84 -11.05 -4.27
N LYS A 151 12.12 -12.08 -3.45
CA LYS A 151 12.42 -13.44 -3.93
C LYS A 151 11.24 -14.01 -4.72
N ALA A 152 10.04 -13.97 -4.16
CA ALA A 152 8.83 -14.44 -4.83
C ALA A 152 8.56 -13.71 -6.16
N THR A 153 8.81 -12.40 -6.21
CA THR A 153 8.65 -11.61 -7.43
C THR A 153 9.65 -12.02 -8.50
N LYS A 154 10.93 -12.25 -8.13
CA LYS A 154 11.97 -12.73 -9.07
C LYS A 154 11.61 -14.12 -9.64
N GLU A 155 11.17 -15.04 -8.81
CA GLU A 155 10.75 -16.37 -9.23
C GLU A 155 9.57 -16.31 -10.21
N LYS A 156 8.54 -15.51 -9.88
CA LYS A 156 7.38 -15.29 -10.76
C LYS A 156 7.79 -14.68 -12.11
N ALA A 157 8.65 -13.68 -12.11
CA ALA A 157 9.15 -13.04 -13.34
C ALA A 157 9.91 -14.05 -14.21
N SER A 158 10.78 -14.88 -13.62
CA SER A 158 11.54 -15.91 -14.32
C SER A 158 10.62 -16.94 -14.98
N VAL A 159 9.60 -17.42 -14.27
CA VAL A 159 8.61 -18.37 -14.83
C VAL A 159 7.84 -17.72 -15.97
N THR A 160 7.43 -16.46 -15.84
CA THR A 160 6.69 -15.73 -16.90
C THR A 160 7.54 -15.59 -18.17
N ILE A 161 8.82 -15.23 -18.03
CA ILE A 161 9.74 -15.08 -19.16
C ILE A 161 9.97 -16.44 -19.83
N LEU A 162 10.26 -17.48 -19.06
CA LEU A 162 10.47 -18.83 -19.60
C LEU A 162 9.24 -19.35 -20.34
N SER A 163 8.05 -19.20 -19.77
CA SER A 163 6.80 -19.64 -20.43
C SER A 163 6.57 -18.90 -21.75
N SER A 164 6.84 -17.59 -21.82
CA SER A 164 6.70 -16.81 -23.05
C SER A 164 7.68 -17.25 -24.15
N LEU A 165 8.92 -17.58 -23.76
CA LEU A 165 9.93 -18.07 -24.71
C LEU A 165 9.59 -19.47 -25.26
N LEU A 166 9.10 -20.38 -24.39
CA LEU A 166 8.70 -21.73 -24.81
C LEU A 166 7.48 -21.72 -25.73
N THR A 167 6.52 -20.82 -25.50
CA THR A 167 5.36 -20.68 -26.40
C THR A 167 5.69 -19.99 -27.72
N ALA A 168 6.70 -19.11 -27.78
CA ALA A 168 7.17 -18.49 -29.01
C ALA A 168 7.95 -19.46 -29.92
N GLY A 169 8.63 -20.48 -29.35
CA GLY A 169 9.39 -21.46 -30.11
C GLY A 169 8.58 -22.62 -30.73
N SER A 170 7.25 -22.63 -30.49
CA SER A 170 6.33 -23.68 -31.01
C SER A 170 5.49 -23.24 -32.22
N ARG A 171 5.93 -22.19 -32.95
CA ARG A 171 5.32 -21.76 -34.23
C ARG A 171 6.21 -22.07 -35.41
#